data_fdeb8e277b1e0c739632068a594bb92e
#
_entry.id   fdeb8e277b1e0c739632068a594bb92e
#
_cell.length_a   1.000
_cell.length_b   1.000
_cell.length_c   1.000
_cell.angle_alpha   90.00
_cell.angle_beta   90.00
_cell.angle_gamma   90.00
#
_symmetry.space_group_name_H-M   'P 1'
#
loop_
_entity.id
_entity.type
_entity.pdbx_description
1 polymer ?
#
loop_
_entity_poly.entity_id
_entity_poly.type
_entity_poly.pdbx_seq_one_letter_code
_entity_poly.pdbx_strand_id
1 'polypeptide(L)'
;MIQMQSNLSVADNSGARRVQCIKVLGGSKRRYAGVGDIIKVSVKEAIPNSRVKKGDVYQAVVVRTKHGVRRSDGSLIRFDSNAAVLLNAQSQPVGTRIFGPVTRELRSERFMRIISLAPEVL
;
A
#
# COMPACT_ATOMS: atom_id res chain seq x y z
N MET A 1 7.88 -9.62 2.64
CA MET A 1 6.64 -9.39 3.37
C MET A 1 6.80 -8.18 4.29
N ILE A 2 5.71 -7.53 4.59
CA ILE A 2 5.72 -6.30 5.39
C ILE A 2 5.41 -6.66 6.84
N GLN A 3 6.22 -6.14 7.75
CA GLN A 3 6.01 -6.32 9.19
C GLN A 3 6.08 -4.96 9.89
N MET A 4 5.86 -4.96 11.20
CA MET A 4 6.03 -3.74 11.98
C MET A 4 7.43 -3.17 11.76
N GLN A 5 7.53 -1.84 11.65
CA GLN A 5 8.75 -1.08 11.38
C GLN A 5 9.30 -1.20 9.96
N SER A 6 8.63 -1.92 9.06
CA SER A 6 9.01 -1.91 7.65
C SER A 6 8.73 -0.53 7.02
N ASN A 7 9.67 -0.06 6.22
CA ASN A 7 9.51 1.17 5.45
C ASN A 7 8.98 0.86 4.06
N LEU A 8 8.02 1.68 3.61
CA LEU A 8 7.42 1.54 2.29
C LEU A 8 7.41 2.89 1.59
N SER A 9 7.56 2.87 0.28
CA SER A 9 7.28 4.05 -0.52
C SER A 9 5.78 4.17 -0.73
N VAL A 10 5.31 5.39 -1.01
CA VAL A 10 3.89 5.65 -1.26
C VAL A 10 3.67 5.76 -2.76
N ALA A 11 2.74 4.98 -3.27
CA ALA A 11 2.50 4.84 -4.71
C ALA A 11 1.36 5.74 -5.21
N ASP A 12 1.04 6.80 -4.48
CA ASP A 12 -0.02 7.70 -4.89
C ASP A 12 0.41 9.17 -4.81
N ASN A 13 -0.48 10.08 -5.20
CA ASN A 13 -0.22 11.51 -5.19
C ASN A 13 -0.82 12.22 -3.97
N SER A 14 -0.98 11.52 -2.86
CA SER A 14 -1.52 12.10 -1.62
C SER A 14 -0.59 13.13 -0.98
N GLY A 15 0.69 13.09 -1.33
CA GLY A 15 1.72 13.96 -0.75
C GLY A 15 2.69 13.24 0.16
N ALA A 16 2.38 12.08 0.65
CA ALA A 16 3.32 11.26 1.41
C ALA A 16 4.31 10.60 0.44
N ARG A 17 5.57 10.53 0.84
CA ARG A 17 6.62 9.87 0.05
C ARG A 17 7.03 8.55 0.65
N ARG A 18 7.17 8.49 1.97
CA ARG A 18 7.61 7.30 2.68
C ARG A 18 6.81 7.16 3.96
N VAL A 19 6.43 5.92 4.23
CA VAL A 19 5.69 5.56 5.45
C VAL A 19 6.34 4.37 6.12
N GLN A 20 6.07 4.21 7.40
CA GLN A 20 6.54 3.08 8.18
C GLN A 20 5.35 2.31 8.73
N CYS A 21 5.36 0.99 8.55
CA CYS A 21 4.31 0.14 9.09
C CYS A 21 4.41 0.11 10.62
N ILE A 22 3.34 0.47 11.31
CA ILE A 22 3.29 0.40 12.76
C ILE A 22 2.46 -0.77 13.25
N LYS A 23 1.53 -1.29 12.43
CA LYS A 23 0.78 -2.49 12.79
C LYS A 23 0.22 -3.16 11.55
N VAL A 24 0.24 -4.50 11.54
CA VAL A 24 -0.45 -5.30 10.54
C VAL A 24 -1.85 -5.62 11.08
N LEU A 25 -2.87 -5.19 10.34
CA LEU A 25 -4.27 -5.38 10.73
C LEU A 25 -4.78 -6.74 10.24
N GLY A 26 -5.86 -7.23 10.84
CA GLY A 26 -6.50 -8.46 10.42
C GLY A 26 -6.42 -9.62 11.39
N GLY A 27 -5.98 -9.38 12.63
CA GLY A 27 -5.96 -10.41 13.66
C GLY A 27 -4.95 -10.11 14.75
N SER A 28 -5.21 -10.60 15.95
CA SER A 28 -4.39 -10.25 17.14
C SER A 28 -2.96 -10.76 17.08
N LYS A 29 -2.68 -11.81 16.29
CA LYS A 29 -1.35 -12.41 16.17
C LYS A 29 -0.75 -12.29 14.78
N ARG A 30 -1.33 -11.48 13.93
CA ARG A 30 -0.85 -11.34 12.57
C ARG A 30 0.46 -10.57 12.55
N ARG A 31 1.50 -11.16 11.95
CA ARG A 31 2.85 -10.59 11.91
C ARG A 31 3.21 -9.96 10.58
N TYR A 32 2.69 -10.49 9.47
CA TYR A 32 3.13 -10.10 8.14
C TYR A 32 1.96 -9.72 7.26
N ALA A 33 2.20 -8.73 6.41
CA ALA A 33 1.26 -8.29 5.38
C ALA A 33 1.85 -8.57 4.01
N GLY A 34 1.02 -9.03 3.10
CA GLY A 34 1.34 -9.17 1.68
C GLY A 34 0.54 -8.18 0.86
N VAL A 35 0.60 -8.35 -0.48
CA VAL A 35 -0.18 -7.51 -1.39
C VAL A 35 -1.67 -7.68 -1.11
N GLY A 36 -2.38 -6.55 -1.02
CA GLY A 36 -3.82 -6.54 -0.74
C GLY A 36 -4.18 -6.47 0.74
N ASP A 37 -3.21 -6.59 1.62
CA ASP A 37 -3.46 -6.48 3.06
C ASP A 37 -3.46 -5.03 3.51
N ILE A 38 -4.27 -4.72 4.52
CA ILE A 38 -4.34 -3.39 5.11
C ILE A 38 -3.42 -3.33 6.30
N ILE A 39 -2.61 -2.28 6.37
CA ILE A 39 -1.71 -2.02 7.48
C ILE A 39 -1.96 -0.62 8.00
N LYS A 40 -1.49 -0.36 9.21
CA LYS A 40 -1.49 0.98 9.78
C LYS A 40 -0.08 1.56 9.66
N VAL A 41 0.02 2.78 9.16
CA VAL A 41 1.32 3.39 8.86
C VAL A 41 1.43 4.78 9.47
N SER A 42 2.68 5.19 9.73
CA SER A 42 3.03 6.54 10.13
C SER A 42 3.81 7.19 8.99
N VAL A 43 3.45 8.42 8.62
CA VAL A 43 4.12 9.15 7.54
C VAL A 43 5.47 9.65 8.03
N LYS A 44 6.55 9.26 7.35
CA LYS A 44 7.93 9.65 7.70
C LYS A 44 8.47 10.77 6.82
N GLU A 45 8.03 10.84 5.57
CA GLU A 45 8.39 11.91 4.64
C GLU A 45 7.16 12.32 3.85
N ALA A 46 6.94 13.62 3.72
CA ALA A 46 5.83 14.18 2.95
C ALA A 46 6.26 15.43 2.21
N ILE A 47 5.58 15.71 1.10
CA ILE A 47 5.80 16.93 0.33
C ILE A 47 5.24 18.12 1.15
N PRO A 48 5.96 19.26 1.23
CA PRO A 48 5.45 20.43 1.93
C PRO A 48 4.12 20.90 1.33
N ASN A 49 3.25 21.42 2.20
CA ASN A 49 1.94 21.97 1.82
C ASN A 49 0.96 20.93 1.22
N SER A 50 1.18 19.65 1.50
CA SER A 50 0.25 18.60 1.10
C SER A 50 -0.80 18.37 2.18
N ARG A 51 -1.86 17.63 1.81
CA ARG A 51 -2.90 17.22 2.78
C ARG A 51 -2.36 16.25 3.82
N VAL A 52 -1.37 15.47 3.46
CA VAL A 52 -0.74 14.49 4.34
C VAL A 52 0.54 15.10 4.88
N LYS A 53 0.72 15.06 6.18
CA LYS A 53 1.88 15.67 6.85
C LYS A 53 2.70 14.61 7.55
N LYS A 54 3.99 14.91 7.73
CA LYS A 54 4.89 14.06 8.49
C LYS A 54 4.34 13.83 9.90
N GLY A 55 4.36 12.58 10.33
CA GLY A 55 3.84 12.19 11.64
C GLY A 55 2.40 11.75 11.66
N ASP A 56 1.65 12.00 10.60
CA ASP A 56 0.26 11.55 10.50
C ASP A 56 0.19 10.02 10.45
N VAL A 57 -0.92 9.47 10.96
CA VAL A 57 -1.19 8.05 10.97
C VAL A 57 -2.38 7.75 10.06
N TYR A 58 -2.19 6.80 9.14
CA TYR A 58 -3.22 6.39 8.18
C TYR A 58 -3.29 4.88 8.11
N GLN A 59 -4.41 4.37 7.60
CA GLN A 59 -4.46 3.02 7.07
C GLN A 59 -3.90 3.04 5.65
N ALA A 60 -3.31 1.94 5.23
CA ALA A 60 -2.78 1.80 3.87
C ALA A 60 -2.96 0.36 3.41
N VAL A 61 -3.08 0.19 2.09
CA VAL A 61 -3.09 -1.13 1.48
C VAL A 61 -1.76 -1.34 0.77
N VAL A 62 -1.18 -2.51 0.96
CA VAL A 62 0.09 -2.88 0.32
C VAL A 62 -0.20 -3.24 -1.14
N VAL A 63 0.45 -2.55 -2.08
CA VAL A 63 0.23 -2.76 -3.52
C VAL A 63 1.39 -3.46 -4.20
N ARG A 64 2.62 -3.34 -3.66
CA ARG A 64 3.81 -3.98 -4.20
C ARG A 64 4.70 -4.45 -3.06
N THR A 65 5.32 -5.62 -3.23
CA THR A 65 6.31 -6.12 -2.28
C THR A 65 7.50 -6.71 -3.02
N LYS A 66 8.67 -6.67 -2.39
CA LYS A 66 9.86 -7.36 -2.90
C LYS A 66 9.71 -8.88 -2.83
N HIS A 67 8.97 -9.37 -1.84
CA HIS A 67 8.69 -10.79 -1.70
C HIS A 67 7.87 -11.31 -2.89
N GLY A 68 6.96 -10.48 -3.39
CA GLY A 68 6.16 -10.80 -4.56
C GLY A 68 4.92 -11.60 -4.27
N VAL A 69 4.21 -11.92 -5.34
CA VAL A 69 2.95 -12.66 -5.32
C VAL A 69 3.12 -13.93 -6.16
N ARG A 70 2.84 -15.08 -5.57
CA ARG A 70 2.84 -16.36 -6.28
C ARG A 70 1.43 -16.66 -6.75
N ARG A 71 1.30 -16.97 -8.03
CA ARG A 71 0.01 -17.29 -8.63
C ARG A 71 -0.22 -18.79 -8.77
N SER A 72 -1.47 -19.17 -8.97
CA SER A 72 -1.87 -20.57 -9.06
C SER A 72 -1.25 -21.31 -10.24
N ASP A 73 -0.86 -20.59 -11.30
CA ASP A 73 -0.20 -21.18 -12.47
C ASP A 73 1.31 -21.39 -12.28
N GLY A 74 1.84 -21.08 -11.10
CA GLY A 74 3.26 -21.20 -10.78
C GLY A 74 4.09 -19.98 -11.08
N SER A 75 3.53 -18.93 -11.70
CA SER A 75 4.27 -17.70 -11.95
C SER A 75 4.43 -16.90 -10.67
N LEU A 76 5.47 -16.05 -10.64
CA LEU A 76 5.78 -15.19 -9.52
C LEU A 76 5.98 -13.76 -10.02
N ILE A 77 5.25 -12.81 -9.42
CA ILE A 77 5.40 -11.40 -9.72
C ILE A 77 6.12 -10.74 -8.56
N ARG A 78 7.27 -10.12 -8.83
CA ARG A 78 8.11 -9.47 -7.83
C ARG A 78 8.38 -8.04 -8.25
N PHE A 79 8.58 -7.19 -7.25
CA PHE A 79 8.88 -5.77 -7.47
C PHE A 79 10.19 -5.39 -6.80
N ASP A 80 10.78 -4.27 -7.22
CA ASP A 80 12.06 -3.79 -6.70
C ASP A 80 11.92 -3.18 -5.30
N SER A 81 10.74 -2.76 -4.93
CA SER A 81 10.50 -2.11 -3.64
C SER A 81 9.12 -2.43 -3.09
N ASN A 82 8.96 -2.19 -1.80
CA ASN A 82 7.66 -2.27 -1.15
C ASN A 82 6.94 -0.94 -1.32
N ALA A 83 5.66 -0.97 -1.64
CA ALA A 83 4.86 0.23 -1.82
C ALA A 83 3.45 0.06 -1.29
N ALA A 84 2.87 1.15 -0.85
CA ALA A 84 1.52 1.18 -0.30
C ALA A 84 0.76 2.39 -0.82
N VAL A 85 -0.57 2.31 -0.76
CA VAL A 85 -1.48 3.41 -1.09
C VAL A 85 -2.24 3.78 0.18
N LEU A 86 -2.26 5.06 0.51
CA LEU A 86 -2.94 5.54 1.71
C LEU A 86 -4.46 5.50 1.55
N LEU A 87 -5.13 5.11 2.62
CA LEU A 87 -6.59 5.03 2.67
C LEU A 87 -7.12 5.99 3.73
N ASN A 88 -8.31 6.54 3.46
CA ASN A 88 -9.00 7.38 4.45
C ASN A 88 -9.85 6.50 5.39
N ALA A 89 -10.65 7.15 6.25
CA ALA A 89 -11.47 6.45 7.23
C ALA A 89 -12.54 5.54 6.60
N GLN A 90 -12.94 5.82 5.35
CA GLN A 90 -13.90 5.00 4.61
C GLN A 90 -13.22 3.91 3.76
N SER A 91 -11.94 3.67 3.97
CA SER A 91 -11.14 2.70 3.23
C SER A 91 -11.04 3.02 1.72
N GLN A 92 -11.12 4.29 1.37
CA GLN A 92 -10.94 4.76 -0.01
C GLN A 92 -9.57 5.44 -0.16
N PRO A 93 -8.96 5.40 -1.36
CA PRO A 93 -7.68 6.07 -1.56
C PRO A 93 -7.75 7.57 -1.26
N VAL A 94 -6.76 8.06 -0.55
CA VAL A 94 -6.61 9.50 -0.29
C VAL A 94 -6.23 10.24 -1.56
N GLY A 95 -5.33 9.66 -2.36
CA GLY A 95 -4.88 10.25 -3.60
C GLY A 95 -5.84 9.99 -4.76
N THR A 96 -5.62 10.73 -5.86
CA THR A 96 -6.41 10.61 -7.08
C THR A 96 -5.68 9.86 -8.19
N ARG A 97 -4.38 9.58 -8.04
CA ARG A 97 -3.57 8.83 -9.00
C ARG A 97 -2.72 7.79 -8.28
N ILE A 98 -2.49 6.71 -8.98
CA ILE A 98 -1.58 5.64 -8.53
C ILE A 98 -0.37 5.63 -9.45
N PHE A 99 0.82 5.53 -8.89
CA PHE A 99 2.07 5.49 -9.64
C PHE A 99 2.60 4.06 -9.70
N GLY A 100 2.98 3.63 -10.89
CA GLY A 100 3.53 2.31 -11.12
C GLY A 100 2.48 1.21 -11.16
N PRO A 101 2.93 -0.04 -11.38
CA PRO A 101 2.01 -1.16 -11.52
C PRO A 101 1.42 -1.60 -10.19
N VAL A 102 0.23 -2.20 -10.23
CA VAL A 102 -0.37 -2.93 -9.13
C VAL A 102 -0.70 -4.34 -9.61
N THR A 103 -0.98 -5.25 -8.69
CA THR A 103 -1.30 -6.62 -9.04
C THR A 103 -2.81 -6.85 -9.07
N ARG A 104 -3.25 -7.89 -9.80
CA ARG A 104 -4.66 -8.25 -9.88
C ARG A 104 -5.24 -8.75 -8.56
N GLU A 105 -4.39 -9.10 -7.61
CA GLU A 105 -4.82 -9.53 -6.27
C GLU A 105 -5.58 -8.43 -5.52
N LEU A 106 -5.51 -7.18 -5.99
CA LEU A 106 -6.30 -6.08 -5.45
C LEU A 106 -7.73 -6.02 -6.00
N ARG A 107 -8.14 -6.95 -6.87
CA ARG A 107 -9.50 -7.00 -7.41
C ARG A 107 -10.49 -7.52 -6.38
N SER A 108 -10.89 -6.63 -5.49
CA SER A 108 -12.00 -6.86 -4.57
C SER A 108 -12.83 -5.59 -4.56
N GLU A 109 -14.05 -5.66 -4.07
CA GLU A 109 -14.90 -4.46 -3.99
C GLU A 109 -14.23 -3.32 -3.26
N ARG A 110 -13.43 -3.64 -2.24
CA ARG A 110 -12.74 -2.64 -1.43
C ARG A 110 -11.69 -1.86 -2.20
N PHE A 111 -11.04 -2.50 -3.19
CA PHE A 111 -9.88 -1.93 -3.86
C PHE A 111 -10.07 -1.72 -5.35
N MET A 112 -11.29 -1.85 -5.86
CA MET A 112 -11.56 -1.64 -7.29
C MET A 112 -11.18 -0.23 -7.74
N ARG A 113 -11.33 0.76 -6.88
CA ARG A 113 -10.94 2.12 -7.20
C ARG A 113 -9.43 2.24 -7.42
N ILE A 114 -8.63 1.52 -6.64
CA ILE A 114 -7.18 1.48 -6.82
C ILE A 114 -6.84 0.87 -8.17
N ILE A 115 -7.48 -0.23 -8.53
CA ILE A 115 -7.29 -0.87 -9.84
C ILE A 115 -7.64 0.10 -10.97
N SER A 116 -8.74 0.84 -10.86
CA SER A 116 -9.16 1.76 -11.90
C SER A 116 -8.23 2.97 -12.05
N LEU A 117 -7.53 3.35 -10.99
CA LEU A 117 -6.61 4.49 -11.00
C LEU A 117 -5.18 4.09 -11.40
N ALA A 118 -4.86 2.81 -11.37
CA ALA A 118 -3.50 2.34 -11.65
C ALA A 118 -3.21 2.38 -13.16
N PRO A 119 -1.99 2.80 -13.55
CA PRO A 119 -1.61 2.83 -14.97
C PRO A 119 -1.42 1.44 -15.56
N GLU A 120 -1.10 0.44 -14.74
CA GLU A 120 -0.87 -0.92 -15.19
C GLU A 120 -1.28 -1.90 -14.10
N VAL A 121 -1.97 -2.97 -14.50
CA VAL A 121 -2.41 -4.03 -13.57
C VAL A 121 -1.79 -5.35 -14.03
N LEU A 122 -0.89 -5.87 -13.22
CA LEU A 122 -0.21 -7.14 -13.47
C LEU A 122 -0.93 -8.27 -12.70
#